data_9f113acda3ca7db6e8d3e1f5806cdc8b
#
_entry.id   9f113acda3ca7db6e8d3e1f5806cdc8b
#
_cell.length_a   1.000
_cell.length_b   1.000
_cell.length_c   1.000
_cell.angle_alpha   90.00
_cell.angle_beta   90.00
_cell.angle_gamma   90.00
#
_symmetry.space_group_name_H-M   'P 1'
#
loop_
_entity.id
_entity.type
_entity.pdbx_description
1 polymer ?
#
loop_
_entity_poly.entity_id
_entity_poly.type
_entity_poly.pdbx_seq_one_letter_code
_entity_poly.pdbx_strand_id
1 'polypeptide(L)'
;MTRSRASLAAALALVVCGCRSHPKPETWDTYVQHFLDDYFRANPTFAVYQGKHEYDGQFPDWSVGGVQAEIARLHREQALASAFEADKLDARRRFQRDYLLAVVDRDLFWLEVARFPWTNPAFYGDALDPNVYIARPYAPLPVRMKALTAWANGAPAALAQIRATLQTPMPLPIAEIGKIRFGGLATYLETDVPQAFAAVTDPALRAAFDGARTRAAAAFRDMGAWFDTLKAGAAGSFALGPERYQKMLWMTERVSLTVDQVEAIGRADLARNRKALEQECARYASGQSLVACMEKMNAHKTTQGSVEAARAQLAGLKAFVADKALVTIPGDEQAEVRESPPYMRWNFAYIDPPGPYEHGLPAVYYVAPPDPSWSEKQKAAYLPGTAELLFTSVHEVWPGHFLQFLHSNRSPDLFGRVFVGYAFAEGWAHYAEEMMWEAGLDNGDPETHIGQISEALLRDARFLASIGMHARGMTLAQAERLFREQGLQSEPTARQQAARGTFDPAYLNYTLGKLTIREMRDEWMKAHGGSPPAAWKAFHDELLSRGGPPIGLLRAALLAGAPPAN
;
A
#
# COMPACT_ATOMS: atom_id res chain seq x y z
N MET A 1 86.52 27.10 10.53
CA MET A 1 86.86 25.68 10.70
C MET A 1 86.37 25.23 12.04
N THR A 2 85.32 24.42 12.06
CA THR A 2 84.99 23.46 13.14
C THR A 2 83.63 22.80 12.73
N ARG A 3 83.70 21.52 12.45
CA ARG A 3 82.54 20.67 12.07
C ARG A 3 81.81 20.23 13.35
N SER A 4 80.55 20.49 13.46
CA SER A 4 79.69 19.93 14.50
C SER A 4 78.98 18.67 13.94
N ARG A 5 79.19 17.56 14.67
CA ARG A 5 78.47 16.27 14.39
C ARG A 5 77.15 16.28 15.09
N ALA A 6 76.06 16.11 14.32
CA ALA A 6 74.72 15.85 14.86
C ALA A 6 74.55 14.34 15.04
N SER A 7 74.29 13.91 16.26
CA SER A 7 73.95 12.52 16.62
C SER A 7 72.48 12.26 16.35
N LEU A 8 72.15 11.24 15.52
CA LEU A 8 70.81 10.75 15.28
C LEU A 8 70.48 9.74 16.38
N ALA A 9 69.49 10.08 17.23
CA ALA A 9 68.86 9.13 18.17
C ALA A 9 67.71 8.45 17.48
N ALA A 10 67.83 7.15 17.23
CA ALA A 10 66.70 6.32 16.71
C ALA A 10 65.80 5.94 17.88
N ALA A 11 64.56 6.47 17.88
CA ALA A 11 63.52 6.05 18.79
C ALA A 11 62.82 4.78 18.25
N LEU A 12 63.03 3.66 18.94
CA LEU A 12 62.35 2.39 18.68
C LEU A 12 60.90 2.50 19.21
N ALA A 13 59.91 2.67 18.32
CA ALA A 13 58.51 2.62 18.68
C ALA A 13 58.09 1.14 18.82
N LEU A 14 57.86 0.70 20.06
CA LEU A 14 57.18 -0.56 20.36
C LEU A 14 55.74 -0.46 19.91
N VAL A 15 55.41 -1.12 18.79
CA VAL A 15 54.02 -1.36 18.37
C VAL A 15 53.43 -2.42 19.30
N VAL A 16 52.72 -1.98 20.32
CA VAL A 16 51.86 -2.85 21.14
C VAL A 16 50.68 -3.27 20.23
N CYS A 17 50.81 -4.48 19.68
CA CYS A 17 49.72 -5.13 18.98
C CYS A 17 48.64 -5.52 20.04
N GLY A 18 47.75 -4.57 20.37
CA GLY A 18 46.58 -4.84 21.18
C GLY A 18 45.71 -5.82 20.43
N CYS A 19 45.55 -7.04 20.95
CA CYS A 19 44.50 -7.96 20.53
C CYS A 19 43.18 -7.25 20.67
N ARG A 20 42.70 -6.62 19.60
CA ARG A 20 41.29 -6.24 19.50
C ARG A 20 40.51 -7.54 19.53
N SER A 21 39.84 -7.83 20.65
CA SER A 21 38.81 -8.84 20.70
C SER A 21 37.85 -8.55 19.55
N HIS A 22 37.84 -9.41 18.54
CA HIS A 22 36.83 -9.32 17.47
C HIS A 22 35.51 -9.46 18.20
N PRO A 23 34.54 -8.52 18.03
CA PRO A 23 33.24 -8.69 18.58
C PRO A 23 32.74 -10.05 18.09
N LYS A 24 32.09 -10.83 18.97
CA LYS A 24 31.44 -12.08 18.56
C LYS A 24 30.60 -11.77 17.34
N PRO A 25 30.65 -12.59 16.29
CA PRO A 25 29.80 -12.37 15.13
C PRO A 25 28.34 -12.32 15.63
N GLU A 26 27.64 -11.27 15.21
CA GLU A 26 26.24 -11.04 15.56
C GLU A 26 25.41 -12.22 15.11
N THR A 27 24.46 -12.67 15.95
CA THR A 27 23.51 -13.71 15.54
C THR A 27 22.45 -13.10 14.60
N TRP A 28 21.86 -13.92 13.74
CA TRP A 28 20.76 -13.48 12.88
C TRP A 28 19.64 -12.80 13.65
N ASP A 29 19.18 -13.40 14.75
CA ASP A 29 18.07 -12.87 15.56
C ASP A 29 18.42 -11.50 16.20
N THR A 30 19.66 -11.31 16.62
CA THR A 30 20.13 -10.01 17.16
C THR A 30 20.22 -8.96 16.03
N TYR A 31 20.73 -9.35 14.87
CA TYR A 31 20.81 -8.47 13.71
C TYR A 31 19.41 -7.99 13.26
N VAL A 32 18.42 -8.87 13.20
CA VAL A 32 17.04 -8.50 12.86
C VAL A 32 16.46 -7.44 13.79
N GLN A 33 16.73 -7.54 15.11
CA GLN A 33 16.28 -6.51 16.06
C GLN A 33 16.95 -5.17 15.78
N HIS A 34 18.27 -5.15 15.58
CA HIS A 34 19.01 -3.93 15.26
C HIS A 34 18.52 -3.31 13.93
N PHE A 35 18.30 -4.13 12.92
CA PHE A 35 17.74 -3.67 11.64
C PHE A 35 16.39 -2.96 11.83
N LEU A 36 15.47 -3.54 12.61
CA LEU A 36 14.15 -2.96 12.86
C LEU A 36 14.23 -1.66 13.66
N ASP A 37 15.08 -1.62 14.70
CA ASP A 37 15.27 -0.41 15.50
C ASP A 37 15.86 0.74 14.66
N ASP A 38 16.83 0.43 13.80
CA ASP A 38 17.43 1.40 12.89
C ASP A 38 16.47 1.82 11.77
N TYR A 39 15.65 0.89 11.28
CA TYR A 39 14.61 1.18 10.29
C TYR A 39 13.56 2.14 10.85
N PHE A 40 13.04 1.89 12.06
CA PHE A 40 12.07 2.77 12.71
C PHE A 40 12.66 4.15 13.01
N ARG A 41 13.92 4.22 13.43
CA ARG A 41 14.62 5.50 13.67
C ARG A 41 14.78 6.31 12.38
N ALA A 42 15.09 5.66 11.27
CA ALA A 42 15.20 6.31 9.97
C ALA A 42 13.84 6.69 9.37
N ASN A 43 12.78 5.92 9.70
CA ASN A 43 11.44 6.07 9.16
C ASN A 43 10.41 6.26 10.29
N PRO A 44 10.49 7.35 11.09
CA PRO A 44 9.67 7.52 12.30
C PRO A 44 8.17 7.58 12.00
N THR A 45 7.74 8.15 10.88
CA THR A 45 6.32 8.18 10.48
C THR A 45 5.78 6.77 10.18
N PHE A 46 6.59 5.92 9.56
CA PHE A 46 6.27 4.50 9.40
C PHE A 46 6.20 3.80 10.77
N ALA A 47 7.15 4.08 11.67
CA ALA A 47 7.12 3.51 13.02
C ALA A 47 5.84 3.85 13.78
N VAL A 48 5.39 5.12 13.71
CA VAL A 48 4.11 5.57 14.31
C VAL A 48 2.94 4.82 13.69
N TYR A 49 2.90 4.64 12.39
CA TYR A 49 1.85 3.87 11.72
C TYR A 49 1.81 2.40 12.19
N GLN A 50 2.97 1.82 12.52
CA GLN A 50 3.06 0.47 13.10
C GLN A 50 2.68 0.41 14.59
N GLY A 51 2.40 1.56 15.23
CA GLY A 51 2.02 1.67 16.64
C GLY A 51 3.18 1.97 17.60
N LYS A 52 4.31 2.43 17.08
CA LYS A 52 5.46 2.85 17.88
C LYS A 52 5.40 4.35 18.20
N HIS A 53 4.56 4.69 19.19
CA HIS A 53 4.23 6.07 19.54
C HIS A 53 5.37 6.86 20.24
N GLU A 54 6.49 6.22 20.54
CA GLU A 54 7.70 6.92 20.97
C GLU A 54 8.32 7.79 19.85
N TYR A 55 7.88 7.59 18.60
CA TYR A 55 8.26 8.40 17.43
C TYR A 55 7.22 9.46 17.06
N ASP A 56 6.18 9.65 17.85
CA ASP A 56 5.12 10.63 17.56
C ASP A 56 5.68 12.04 17.24
N GLY A 57 5.21 12.62 16.16
CA GLY A 57 5.58 13.96 15.72
C GLY A 57 6.93 14.08 15.01
N GLN A 58 7.67 12.99 14.83
CA GLN A 58 8.96 12.99 14.14
C GLN A 58 8.76 12.74 12.64
N PHE A 59 9.70 13.29 11.83
CA PHE A 59 9.77 13.09 10.39
C PHE A 59 11.12 12.50 10.00
N PRO A 60 11.19 11.73 8.89
CA PRO A 60 12.46 11.41 8.25
C PRO A 60 13.21 12.69 7.81
N ASP A 61 14.52 12.61 7.67
CA ASP A 61 15.28 13.68 7.01
C ASP A 61 15.11 13.58 5.48
N TRP A 62 14.23 14.42 4.94
CA TRP A 62 13.93 14.48 3.51
C TRP A 62 14.81 15.47 2.74
N SER A 63 15.85 16.02 3.35
CA SER A 63 16.88 16.75 2.62
C SER A 63 17.61 15.84 1.63
N VAL A 64 18.25 16.41 0.63
CA VAL A 64 19.08 15.63 -0.32
C VAL A 64 20.12 14.79 0.42
N GLY A 65 20.76 15.37 1.47
CA GLY A 65 21.71 14.66 2.31
C GLY A 65 21.09 13.51 3.09
N GLY A 66 19.89 13.72 3.68
CA GLY A 66 19.14 12.71 4.40
C GLY A 66 18.74 11.53 3.52
N VAL A 67 18.19 11.80 2.32
CA VAL A 67 17.86 10.74 1.35
C VAL A 67 19.09 9.95 0.92
N GLN A 68 20.23 10.61 0.68
CA GLN A 68 21.48 9.91 0.35
C GLN A 68 22.00 9.08 1.53
N ALA A 69 21.88 9.57 2.76
CA ALA A 69 22.25 8.82 3.96
C ALA A 69 21.39 7.57 4.14
N GLU A 70 20.08 7.65 3.85
CA GLU A 70 19.18 6.50 3.89
C GLU A 70 19.54 5.46 2.81
N ILE A 71 19.81 5.88 1.58
CA ILE A 71 20.30 4.98 0.52
C ILE A 71 21.57 4.28 0.98
N ALA A 72 22.54 5.02 1.55
CA ALA A 72 23.78 4.44 2.06
C ALA A 72 23.55 3.49 3.25
N ARG A 73 22.56 3.77 4.12
CA ARG A 73 22.14 2.86 5.19
C ARG A 73 21.59 1.56 4.61
N LEU A 74 20.68 1.64 3.64
CA LEU A 74 20.08 0.46 3.01
C LEU A 74 21.13 -0.42 2.30
N HIS A 75 22.10 0.16 1.62
CA HIS A 75 23.19 -0.61 1.03
C HIS A 75 24.05 -1.31 2.10
N ARG A 76 24.30 -0.68 3.25
CA ARG A 76 24.98 -1.34 4.38
C ARG A 76 24.16 -2.51 4.92
N GLU A 77 22.85 -2.33 5.10
CA GLU A 77 21.95 -3.40 5.55
C GLU A 77 21.90 -4.56 4.55
N GLN A 78 21.87 -4.26 3.25
CA GLN A 78 21.93 -5.27 2.20
C GLN A 78 23.23 -6.10 2.29
N ALA A 79 24.36 -5.44 2.49
CA ALA A 79 25.64 -6.11 2.64
C ALA A 79 25.71 -6.96 3.92
N LEU A 80 25.23 -6.42 5.07
CA LEU A 80 25.21 -7.12 6.35
C LEU A 80 24.31 -8.36 6.29
N ALA A 81 23.06 -8.22 5.79
CA ALA A 81 22.14 -9.34 5.63
C ALA A 81 22.70 -10.41 4.68
N SER A 82 23.36 -9.99 3.60
CA SER A 82 23.96 -10.90 2.62
C SER A 82 25.16 -11.68 3.18
N ALA A 83 25.85 -11.15 4.17
CA ALA A 83 26.98 -11.83 4.84
C ALA A 83 26.54 -13.05 5.68
N PHE A 84 25.27 -13.14 6.06
CA PHE A 84 24.72 -14.36 6.66
C PHE A 84 24.50 -15.41 5.55
N GLU A 85 25.32 -16.44 5.55
CA GLU A 85 25.26 -17.52 4.54
C GLU A 85 23.94 -18.30 4.68
N ALA A 86 23.15 -18.36 3.60
CA ALA A 86 21.81 -18.93 3.61
C ALA A 86 21.78 -20.41 4.01
N ASP A 87 22.79 -21.17 3.65
CA ASP A 87 22.95 -22.60 3.97
C ASP A 87 23.28 -22.87 5.45
N LYS A 88 23.78 -21.86 6.17
CA LYS A 88 24.02 -21.92 7.62
C LYS A 88 22.80 -21.54 8.46
N LEU A 89 21.74 -21.04 7.84
CA LEU A 89 20.48 -20.66 8.48
C LEU A 89 19.47 -21.81 8.35
N ASP A 90 18.66 -22.00 9.40
CA ASP A 90 17.47 -22.86 9.28
C ASP A 90 16.46 -22.29 8.27
N ALA A 91 15.48 -23.10 7.87
CA ALA A 91 14.51 -22.73 6.84
C ALA A 91 13.75 -21.42 7.17
N ARG A 92 13.37 -21.22 8.45
CA ARG A 92 12.68 -20.01 8.90
C ARG A 92 13.56 -18.77 8.80
N ARG A 93 14.80 -18.85 9.31
CA ARG A 93 15.74 -17.71 9.26
C ARG A 93 16.20 -17.42 7.83
N ARG A 94 16.32 -18.44 6.98
CA ARG A 94 16.60 -18.25 5.55
C ARG A 94 15.49 -17.47 4.87
N PHE A 95 14.23 -17.86 5.07
CA PHE A 95 13.09 -17.13 4.54
C PHE A 95 13.05 -15.68 5.05
N GLN A 96 13.28 -15.47 6.36
CA GLN A 96 13.33 -14.14 6.97
C GLN A 96 14.45 -13.27 6.38
N ARG A 97 15.64 -13.87 6.10
CA ARG A 97 16.74 -13.17 5.43
C ARG A 97 16.37 -12.73 4.02
N ASP A 98 15.76 -13.60 3.24
CA ASP A 98 15.35 -13.29 1.88
C ASP A 98 14.22 -12.23 1.87
N TYR A 99 13.35 -12.27 2.88
CA TYR A 99 12.34 -11.24 3.09
C TYR A 99 12.97 -9.88 3.43
N LEU A 100 13.90 -9.83 4.38
CA LEU A 100 14.63 -8.61 4.72
C LEU A 100 15.32 -8.01 3.49
N LEU A 101 16.05 -8.82 2.74
CA LEU A 101 16.71 -8.39 1.51
C LEU A 101 15.70 -7.86 0.48
N ALA A 102 14.51 -8.44 0.41
CA ALA A 102 13.47 -7.96 -0.48
C ALA A 102 12.90 -6.59 -0.03
N VAL A 103 12.74 -6.37 1.28
CA VAL A 103 12.34 -5.06 1.83
C VAL A 103 13.39 -4.00 1.51
N VAL A 104 14.66 -4.30 1.74
CA VAL A 104 15.77 -3.37 1.43
C VAL A 104 15.83 -3.06 -0.07
N ASP A 105 15.72 -4.07 -0.93
CA ASP A 105 15.73 -3.87 -2.38
C ASP A 105 14.53 -3.04 -2.87
N ARG A 106 13.34 -3.26 -2.29
CA ARG A 106 12.15 -2.45 -2.57
C ARG A 106 12.39 -0.98 -2.27
N ASP A 107 12.95 -0.69 -1.09
CA ASP A 107 13.20 0.68 -0.67
C ASP A 107 14.30 1.33 -1.52
N LEU A 108 15.39 0.59 -1.83
CA LEU A 108 16.41 1.04 -2.78
C LEU A 108 15.83 1.28 -4.19
N PHE A 109 14.87 0.46 -4.63
CA PHE A 109 14.22 0.72 -5.91
C PHE A 109 13.55 2.10 -5.94
N TRP A 110 12.74 2.42 -4.94
CA TRP A 110 12.02 3.70 -4.92
C TRP A 110 12.93 4.90 -4.70
N LEU A 111 13.94 4.76 -3.84
CA LEU A 111 14.87 5.84 -3.51
C LEU A 111 15.91 6.07 -4.63
N GLU A 112 16.58 5.03 -5.09
CA GLU A 112 17.77 5.16 -5.95
C GLU A 112 17.44 4.94 -7.43
N VAL A 113 16.67 3.88 -7.77
CA VAL A 113 16.39 3.49 -9.15
C VAL A 113 15.27 4.32 -9.77
N ALA A 114 14.11 4.39 -9.11
CA ALA A 114 12.98 5.21 -9.53
C ALA A 114 13.18 6.70 -9.20
N ARG A 115 14.01 7.00 -8.19
CA ARG A 115 14.34 8.36 -7.74
C ARG A 115 13.11 9.16 -7.30
N PHE A 116 12.13 8.50 -6.68
CA PHE A 116 10.87 9.12 -6.30
C PHE A 116 11.02 10.33 -5.36
N PRO A 117 11.96 10.38 -4.40
CA PRO A 117 12.16 11.59 -3.61
C PRO A 117 12.41 12.84 -4.44
N TRP A 118 13.00 12.71 -5.63
CA TRP A 118 13.32 13.84 -6.50
C TRP A 118 12.27 14.11 -7.58
N THR A 119 11.47 13.10 -7.94
CA THR A 119 10.63 13.17 -9.14
C THR A 119 9.13 13.00 -8.88
N ASN A 120 8.73 12.53 -7.69
CA ASN A 120 7.35 12.17 -7.41
C ASN A 120 6.89 12.70 -6.03
N PRO A 121 6.12 13.79 -5.96
CA PRO A 121 5.61 14.34 -4.70
C PRO A 121 4.66 13.38 -3.96
N ALA A 122 4.04 12.40 -4.67
CA ALA A 122 3.19 11.41 -4.05
C ALA A 122 3.98 10.45 -3.12
N PHE A 123 5.29 10.32 -3.32
CA PHE A 123 6.19 9.55 -2.45
C PHE A 123 6.10 9.95 -0.97
N TYR A 124 5.86 11.22 -0.71
CA TYR A 124 5.78 11.76 0.65
C TYR A 124 4.38 11.66 1.28
N GLY A 125 3.37 11.27 0.49
CA GLY A 125 1.96 11.40 0.86
C GLY A 125 1.59 10.67 2.14
N ASP A 126 1.91 9.39 2.22
CA ASP A 126 1.53 8.55 3.36
C ASP A 126 2.31 8.93 4.63
N ALA A 127 3.58 9.32 4.48
CA ALA A 127 4.39 9.77 5.59
C ALA A 127 4.01 11.15 6.13
N LEU A 128 3.25 11.93 5.36
CA LEU A 128 2.67 13.22 5.77
C LEU A 128 1.24 13.11 6.29
N ASP A 129 0.65 11.91 6.32
CA ASP A 129 -0.73 11.73 6.80
C ASP A 129 -0.78 11.75 8.33
N PRO A 130 -1.49 12.75 8.95
CA PRO A 130 -1.62 12.84 10.39
C PRO A 130 -2.74 11.96 10.97
N ASN A 131 -3.40 11.14 10.15
CA ASN A 131 -4.64 10.45 10.51
C ASN A 131 -4.49 9.51 11.72
N VAL A 132 -3.33 8.91 11.91
CA VAL A 132 -3.04 8.04 13.07
C VAL A 132 -3.32 8.75 14.40
N TYR A 133 -2.98 10.04 14.52
CA TYR A 133 -3.24 10.84 15.73
C TYR A 133 -4.72 11.17 15.93
N ILE A 134 -5.51 11.15 14.86
CA ILE A 134 -6.90 11.61 14.83
C ILE A 134 -7.85 10.42 14.97
N ALA A 135 -7.69 9.41 14.13
CA ALA A 135 -8.64 8.32 14.00
C ALA A 135 -8.40 7.18 14.98
N ARG A 136 -7.12 6.84 15.28
CA ARG A 136 -6.81 5.72 16.17
C ARG A 136 -6.85 6.13 17.63
N PRO A 137 -7.63 5.44 18.48
CA PRO A 137 -7.74 5.75 19.90
C PRO A 137 -6.62 5.11 20.74
N TYR A 138 -5.35 5.19 20.29
CA TYR A 138 -4.19 4.57 20.96
C TYR A 138 -3.86 5.20 22.32
N ALA A 139 -4.31 6.44 22.55
CA ALA A 139 -4.12 7.16 23.79
C ALA A 139 -5.30 8.13 24.04
N PRO A 140 -5.45 8.67 25.26
CA PRO A 140 -6.43 9.72 25.55
C PRO A 140 -6.29 10.91 24.60
N LEU A 141 -7.40 11.53 24.23
CA LEU A 141 -7.46 12.61 23.23
C LEU A 141 -6.46 13.77 23.48
N PRO A 142 -6.23 14.26 24.74
CA PRO A 142 -5.21 15.27 24.99
C PRO A 142 -3.77 14.81 24.66
N VAL A 143 -3.46 13.51 24.83
CA VAL A 143 -2.13 12.96 24.49
C VAL A 143 -1.95 12.97 22.98
N ARG A 144 -2.95 12.49 22.24
CA ARG A 144 -2.95 12.49 20.76
C ARG A 144 -2.89 13.91 20.20
N MET A 145 -3.57 14.86 20.85
CA MET A 145 -3.47 16.28 20.49
C MET A 145 -2.04 16.83 20.65
N LYS A 146 -1.33 16.44 21.71
CA LYS A 146 0.09 16.80 21.89
C LYS A 146 0.98 16.21 20.79
N ALA A 147 0.76 14.94 20.44
CA ALA A 147 1.48 14.25 19.36
C ALA A 147 1.25 14.96 18.01
N LEU A 148 0.00 15.27 17.67
CA LEU A 148 -0.33 16.04 16.46
C LEU A 148 0.24 17.47 16.51
N THR A 149 0.30 18.11 17.67
CA THR A 149 0.94 19.42 17.83
C THR A 149 2.44 19.35 17.52
N ALA A 150 3.12 18.28 17.96
CA ALA A 150 4.54 18.05 17.64
C ALA A 150 4.73 17.83 16.13
N TRP A 151 3.90 16.98 15.51
CA TRP A 151 3.87 16.76 14.05
C TRP A 151 3.65 18.08 13.30
N ALA A 152 2.65 18.88 13.69
CA ALA A 152 2.34 20.16 13.04
C ALA A 152 3.47 21.19 13.18
N ASN A 153 4.22 21.17 14.29
CA ASN A 153 5.40 22.02 14.46
C ASN A 153 6.56 21.60 13.54
N GLY A 154 6.74 20.31 13.29
CA GLY A 154 7.78 19.77 12.40
C GLY A 154 7.46 19.93 10.91
N ALA A 155 6.17 19.92 10.54
CA ALA A 155 5.72 19.91 9.16
C ALA A 155 6.30 21.04 8.27
N PRO A 156 6.40 22.31 8.68
CA PRO A 156 6.98 23.37 7.84
C PRO A 156 8.45 23.08 7.44
N ALA A 157 9.27 22.56 8.35
CA ALA A 157 10.66 22.22 8.07
C ALA A 157 10.75 21.01 7.12
N ALA A 158 9.92 19.98 7.35
CA ALA A 158 9.81 18.82 6.49
C ALA A 158 9.39 19.19 5.06
N LEU A 159 8.40 20.08 4.90
CA LEU A 159 7.96 20.59 3.60
C LEU A 159 9.05 21.41 2.89
N ALA A 160 9.83 22.21 3.63
CA ALA A 160 10.96 22.93 3.06
C ALA A 160 12.05 21.97 2.52
N GLN A 161 12.34 20.88 3.22
CA GLN A 161 13.26 19.84 2.74
C GLN A 161 12.71 19.16 1.47
N ILE A 162 11.44 18.77 1.47
CA ILE A 162 10.77 18.15 0.30
C ILE A 162 10.86 19.08 -0.91
N ARG A 163 10.51 20.36 -0.74
CA ARG A 163 10.56 21.35 -1.82
C ARG A 163 11.97 21.52 -2.38
N ALA A 164 12.98 21.53 -1.52
CA ALA A 164 14.39 21.65 -1.92
C ALA A 164 14.91 20.38 -2.62
N THR A 165 14.34 19.22 -2.31
CA THR A 165 14.74 17.93 -2.88
C THR A 165 14.06 17.66 -4.23
N LEU A 166 12.79 18.05 -4.41
CA LEU A 166 12.07 17.85 -5.66
C LEU A 166 12.71 18.61 -6.82
N GLN A 167 12.89 17.92 -7.93
CA GLN A 167 13.48 18.48 -9.17
C GLN A 167 12.41 19.17 -10.03
N THR A 168 12.80 20.28 -10.65
CA THR A 168 11.98 21.03 -11.60
C THR A 168 12.77 21.27 -12.90
N PRO A 169 12.13 21.35 -14.07
CA PRO A 169 10.68 21.15 -14.28
C PRO A 169 10.24 19.72 -14.04
N MET A 170 8.94 19.52 -13.83
CA MET A 170 8.34 18.19 -13.65
C MET A 170 7.17 17.98 -14.63
N PRO A 171 6.77 16.71 -14.92
CA PRO A 171 5.62 16.42 -15.77
C PRO A 171 4.32 17.03 -15.21
N LEU A 172 3.44 17.51 -16.11
CA LEU A 172 2.17 18.13 -15.70
C LEU A 172 1.34 17.28 -14.74
N PRO A 173 1.09 15.98 -14.98
CA PRO A 173 0.30 15.15 -14.04
C PRO A 173 0.94 15.06 -12.66
N ILE A 174 2.27 15.11 -12.58
CA ILE A 174 3.03 15.05 -11.33
C ILE A 174 2.89 16.37 -10.55
N ALA A 175 2.92 17.51 -11.23
CA ALA A 175 2.66 18.80 -10.59
C ALA A 175 1.19 18.90 -10.10
N GLU A 176 0.25 18.38 -10.87
CA GLU A 176 -1.17 18.36 -10.50
C GLU A 176 -1.44 17.51 -9.26
N ILE A 177 -0.87 16.32 -9.14
CA ILE A 177 -1.05 15.49 -7.93
C ILE A 177 -0.37 16.14 -6.72
N GLY A 178 0.78 16.78 -6.90
CA GLY A 178 1.41 17.57 -5.84
C GLY A 178 0.48 18.67 -5.32
N LYS A 179 -0.10 19.49 -6.21
CA LYS A 179 -1.09 20.50 -5.84
C LYS A 179 -2.27 19.91 -5.05
N ILE A 180 -2.85 18.83 -5.55
CA ILE A 180 -4.03 18.20 -4.94
C ILE A 180 -3.71 17.68 -3.54
N ARG A 181 -2.61 16.92 -3.37
CA ARG A 181 -2.27 16.28 -2.10
C ARG A 181 -1.90 17.32 -1.03
N PHE A 182 -0.99 18.23 -1.33
CA PHE A 182 -0.55 19.23 -0.34
C PHE A 182 -1.63 20.28 -0.06
N GLY A 183 -2.36 20.72 -1.08
CA GLY A 183 -3.52 21.61 -0.89
C GLY A 183 -4.66 20.95 -0.11
N GLY A 184 -4.90 19.67 -0.33
CA GLY A 184 -5.88 18.88 0.42
C GLY A 184 -5.55 18.76 1.90
N LEU A 185 -4.28 18.51 2.24
CA LEU A 185 -3.81 18.49 3.64
C LEU A 185 -3.95 19.86 4.33
N ALA A 186 -3.71 20.96 3.60
CA ALA A 186 -3.96 22.31 4.15
C ALA A 186 -5.43 22.49 4.54
N THR A 187 -6.34 22.17 3.63
CA THR A 187 -7.79 22.23 3.89
C THR A 187 -8.19 21.35 5.06
N TYR A 188 -7.72 20.11 5.09
CA TYR A 188 -7.99 19.19 6.19
C TYR A 188 -7.56 19.72 7.55
N LEU A 189 -6.33 20.26 7.64
CA LEU A 189 -5.83 20.89 8.86
C LEU A 189 -6.66 22.09 9.30
N GLU A 190 -7.33 22.78 8.39
CA GLU A 190 -8.13 23.96 8.69
C GLU A 190 -9.57 23.64 9.09
N THR A 191 -10.18 22.62 8.47
CA THR A 191 -11.61 22.36 8.59
C THR A 191 -11.93 21.20 9.54
N ASP A 192 -11.30 20.05 9.36
CA ASP A 192 -11.72 18.80 10.01
C ASP A 192 -10.95 18.53 11.31
N VAL A 193 -9.63 18.75 11.28
CA VAL A 193 -8.75 18.50 12.42
C VAL A 193 -9.17 19.26 13.69
N PRO A 194 -9.61 20.53 13.67
CA PRO A 194 -10.11 21.20 14.86
C PRO A 194 -11.31 20.51 15.50
N GLN A 195 -12.19 19.94 14.68
CA GLN A 195 -13.41 19.25 15.14
C GLN A 195 -13.09 17.94 15.86
N ALA A 196 -12.10 17.19 15.37
CA ALA A 196 -11.67 15.92 15.97
C ALA A 196 -11.18 16.09 17.42
N PHE A 197 -10.67 17.26 17.76
CA PHE A 197 -10.17 17.61 19.09
C PHE A 197 -11.05 18.58 19.88
N ALA A 198 -12.29 18.82 19.44
CA ALA A 198 -13.19 19.81 20.08
C ALA A 198 -13.46 19.50 21.57
N ALA A 199 -13.44 18.23 21.98
CA ALA A 199 -13.65 17.81 23.35
C ALA A 199 -12.47 18.10 24.32
N VAL A 200 -11.29 18.51 23.80
CA VAL A 200 -10.17 18.91 24.65
C VAL A 200 -10.38 20.35 25.11
N THR A 201 -10.51 20.59 26.39
CA THR A 201 -10.87 21.90 26.96
C THR A 201 -9.71 22.66 27.62
N ASP A 202 -8.53 22.04 27.75
CA ASP A 202 -7.33 22.68 28.31
C ASP A 202 -6.91 23.87 27.44
N PRO A 203 -6.96 25.14 27.95
CA PRO A 203 -6.71 26.31 27.13
C PRO A 203 -5.27 26.40 26.63
N ALA A 204 -4.29 25.95 27.41
CA ALA A 204 -2.88 26.03 27.04
C ALA A 204 -2.57 25.02 25.91
N LEU A 205 -3.10 23.80 26.04
CA LEU A 205 -2.95 22.76 25.02
C LEU A 205 -3.65 23.18 23.72
N ARG A 206 -4.85 23.75 23.79
CA ARG A 206 -5.57 24.26 22.62
C ARG A 206 -4.81 25.39 21.92
N ALA A 207 -4.32 26.38 22.67
CA ALA A 207 -3.56 27.50 22.10
C ALA A 207 -2.28 27.00 21.38
N ALA A 208 -1.55 26.05 21.98
CA ALA A 208 -0.37 25.44 21.37
C ALA A 208 -0.73 24.69 20.08
N PHE A 209 -1.80 23.88 20.12
CA PHE A 209 -2.31 23.11 18.99
C PHE A 209 -2.77 24.04 17.85
N ASP A 210 -3.61 25.03 18.11
CA ASP A 210 -4.14 25.93 17.09
C ASP A 210 -3.03 26.73 16.42
N GLY A 211 -2.04 27.20 17.19
CA GLY A 211 -0.87 27.89 16.64
C GLY A 211 -0.01 26.98 15.74
N ALA A 212 0.26 25.75 16.15
CA ALA A 212 1.03 24.79 15.36
C ALA A 212 0.28 24.39 14.09
N ARG A 213 -0.99 24.02 14.22
CA ARG A 213 -1.89 23.63 13.13
C ARG A 213 -1.99 24.72 12.05
N THR A 214 -2.18 25.99 12.47
CA THR A 214 -2.27 27.12 11.53
C THR A 214 -0.98 27.29 10.73
N ARG A 215 0.19 27.18 11.37
CA ARG A 215 1.48 27.25 10.66
C ARG A 215 1.66 26.08 9.70
N ALA A 216 1.31 24.86 10.10
CA ALA A 216 1.37 23.69 9.23
C ALA A 216 0.43 23.87 8.02
N ALA A 217 -0.82 24.27 8.23
CA ALA A 217 -1.78 24.49 7.16
C ALA A 217 -1.29 25.55 6.16
N ALA A 218 -0.71 26.65 6.64
CA ALA A 218 -0.11 27.66 5.77
C ALA A 218 1.03 27.09 4.94
N ALA A 219 1.94 26.30 5.54
CA ALA A 219 3.06 25.69 4.83
C ALA A 219 2.58 24.66 3.75
N PHE A 220 1.56 23.87 4.06
CA PHE A 220 0.94 22.96 3.08
C PHE A 220 0.26 23.71 1.93
N ARG A 221 -0.42 24.82 2.23
CA ARG A 221 -1.04 25.68 1.20
C ARG A 221 0.01 26.31 0.30
N ASP A 222 1.09 26.83 0.86
CA ASP A 222 2.21 27.40 0.10
C ASP A 222 2.86 26.34 -0.80
N MET A 223 2.99 25.12 -0.31
CA MET A 223 3.50 24.00 -1.12
C MET A 223 2.55 23.66 -2.27
N GLY A 224 1.24 23.61 -2.02
CA GLY A 224 0.22 23.42 -3.06
C GLY A 224 0.23 24.53 -4.11
N ALA A 225 0.37 25.77 -3.69
CA ALA A 225 0.49 26.93 -4.59
C ALA A 225 1.79 26.87 -5.41
N TRP A 226 2.90 26.45 -4.83
CA TRP A 226 4.14 26.24 -5.55
C TRP A 226 3.97 25.22 -6.68
N PHE A 227 3.36 24.07 -6.43
CA PHE A 227 3.06 23.08 -7.49
C PHE A 227 2.19 23.67 -8.61
N ASP A 228 1.25 24.54 -8.27
CA ASP A 228 0.41 25.21 -9.27
C ASP A 228 1.23 26.11 -10.20
N THR A 229 2.26 26.78 -9.69
CA THR A 229 3.19 27.58 -10.51
C THR A 229 4.02 26.75 -11.47
N LEU A 230 4.32 25.48 -11.14
CA LEU A 230 5.13 24.59 -11.98
C LEU A 230 4.40 24.11 -13.22
N LYS A 231 3.06 24.14 -13.24
CA LYS A 231 2.24 23.65 -14.35
C LYS A 231 2.50 24.40 -15.66
N ALA A 232 2.75 25.70 -15.59
CA ALA A 232 3.04 26.53 -16.77
C ALA A 232 4.35 26.16 -17.48
N GLY A 233 5.32 25.63 -16.73
CA GLY A 233 6.62 25.18 -17.26
C GLY A 233 6.78 23.67 -17.24
N ALA A 234 5.68 22.91 -17.14
CA ALA A 234 5.72 21.45 -17.03
C ALA A 234 6.44 20.80 -18.21
N ALA A 235 7.36 19.89 -17.90
CA ALA A 235 8.16 19.18 -18.91
C ALA A 235 8.66 17.83 -18.37
N GLY A 236 9.11 16.96 -19.27
CA GLY A 236 9.64 15.64 -18.91
C GLY A 236 8.60 14.55 -18.96
N SER A 237 9.01 13.36 -18.52
CA SER A 237 8.18 12.16 -18.50
C SER A 237 8.08 11.63 -17.06
N PHE A 238 6.89 11.19 -16.68
CA PHE A 238 6.67 10.43 -15.45
C PHE A 238 6.99 8.94 -15.61
N ALA A 239 7.15 8.45 -16.85
CA ALA A 239 7.36 7.04 -17.12
C ALA A 239 8.72 6.55 -16.58
N LEU A 240 8.72 5.39 -15.97
CA LEU A 240 9.94 4.72 -15.49
C LEU A 240 10.86 4.33 -16.67
N GLY A 241 10.28 3.97 -17.81
CA GLY A 241 10.96 3.29 -18.91
C GLY A 241 11.02 1.77 -18.70
N PRO A 242 11.14 0.98 -19.79
CA PRO A 242 11.00 -0.48 -19.74
C PRO A 242 12.03 -1.15 -18.81
N GLU A 243 13.28 -0.68 -18.79
CA GLU A 243 14.33 -1.27 -17.96
C GLU A 243 14.06 -1.09 -16.45
N ARG A 244 13.70 0.14 -16.01
CA ARG A 244 13.38 0.40 -14.61
C ARG A 244 12.07 -0.27 -14.20
N TYR A 245 11.11 -0.38 -15.14
CA TYR A 245 9.88 -1.10 -14.89
C TYR A 245 10.13 -2.59 -14.67
N GLN A 246 11.00 -3.21 -15.47
CA GLN A 246 11.44 -4.59 -15.26
C GLN A 246 12.14 -4.78 -13.91
N LYS A 247 13.01 -3.82 -13.51
CA LYS A 247 13.65 -3.84 -12.18
C LYS A 247 12.61 -3.68 -11.05
N MET A 248 11.56 -2.88 -11.25
CA MET A 248 10.47 -2.74 -10.28
C MET A 248 9.86 -4.10 -9.95
N LEU A 249 9.46 -4.87 -10.95
CA LEU A 249 8.85 -6.20 -10.74
C LEU A 249 9.71 -7.10 -9.86
N TRP A 250 11.02 -7.12 -10.10
CA TRP A 250 11.93 -7.94 -9.32
C TRP A 250 12.24 -7.35 -7.94
N MET A 251 12.61 -6.08 -7.88
CA MET A 251 13.08 -5.48 -6.63
C MET A 251 11.95 -5.31 -5.61
N THR A 252 10.72 -5.04 -6.07
CA THR A 252 9.59 -4.82 -5.16
C THR A 252 8.84 -6.11 -4.82
N GLU A 253 8.67 -7.02 -5.78
CA GLU A 253 7.78 -8.18 -5.63
C GLU A 253 8.45 -9.54 -5.90
N ARG A 254 9.75 -9.56 -6.22
CA ARG A 254 10.48 -10.80 -6.58
C ARG A 254 9.88 -11.54 -7.79
N VAL A 255 9.26 -10.81 -8.70
CA VAL A 255 8.70 -11.36 -9.93
C VAL A 255 9.77 -11.34 -11.03
N SER A 256 10.16 -12.52 -11.51
CA SER A 256 11.20 -12.72 -12.53
C SER A 256 10.68 -12.69 -13.98
N LEU A 257 9.36 -12.62 -14.17
CA LEU A 257 8.74 -12.55 -15.49
C LEU A 257 9.16 -11.28 -16.22
N THR A 258 9.31 -11.38 -17.54
CA THR A 258 9.54 -10.19 -18.38
C THR A 258 8.28 -9.33 -18.46
N VAL A 259 8.43 -8.04 -18.80
CA VAL A 259 7.29 -7.14 -19.00
C VAL A 259 6.31 -7.69 -20.05
N ASP A 260 6.82 -8.35 -21.11
CA ASP A 260 5.98 -8.96 -22.14
C ASP A 260 5.15 -10.13 -21.60
N GLN A 261 5.75 -10.98 -20.76
CA GLN A 261 5.04 -12.09 -20.10
C GLN A 261 3.98 -11.56 -19.13
N VAL A 262 4.33 -10.55 -18.32
CA VAL A 262 3.37 -9.93 -17.40
C VAL A 262 2.23 -9.27 -18.18
N GLU A 263 2.50 -8.55 -19.28
CA GLU A 263 1.47 -7.95 -20.12
C GLU A 263 0.54 -9.01 -20.73
N ALA A 264 1.08 -10.13 -21.20
CA ALA A 264 0.29 -11.22 -21.76
C ALA A 264 -0.67 -11.84 -20.72
N ILE A 265 -0.22 -12.00 -19.47
CA ILE A 265 -1.04 -12.49 -18.36
C ILE A 265 -2.21 -11.53 -18.09
N GLY A 266 -1.95 -10.22 -18.01
CA GLY A 266 -3.00 -9.22 -17.78
C GLY A 266 -4.02 -9.14 -18.93
N ARG A 267 -3.57 -9.25 -20.18
CA ARG A 267 -4.48 -9.31 -21.33
C ARG A 267 -5.36 -10.55 -21.32
N ALA A 268 -4.81 -11.68 -20.91
CA ALA A 268 -5.57 -12.93 -20.78
C ALA A 268 -6.64 -12.83 -19.69
N ASP A 269 -6.32 -12.21 -18.54
CA ASP A 269 -7.29 -12.01 -17.45
C ASP A 269 -8.40 -11.05 -17.84
N LEU A 270 -8.06 -9.91 -18.46
CA LEU A 270 -9.04 -8.97 -19.01
C LEU A 270 -10.01 -9.67 -20.00
N ALA A 271 -9.47 -10.47 -20.92
CA ALA A 271 -10.30 -11.21 -21.88
C ALA A 271 -11.22 -12.23 -21.19
N ARG A 272 -10.72 -12.93 -20.16
CA ARG A 272 -11.49 -13.88 -19.34
C ARG A 272 -12.66 -13.16 -18.63
N ASN A 273 -12.37 -12.05 -17.95
CA ASN A 273 -13.37 -11.29 -17.20
C ASN A 273 -14.41 -10.66 -18.13
N ARG A 274 -14.02 -10.13 -19.29
CA ARG A 274 -14.98 -9.62 -20.29
C ARG A 274 -15.90 -10.72 -20.82
N LYS A 275 -15.37 -11.90 -21.10
CA LYS A 275 -16.18 -13.04 -21.52
C LYS A 275 -17.16 -13.49 -20.44
N ALA A 276 -16.74 -13.50 -19.17
CA ALA A 276 -17.63 -13.78 -18.05
C ALA A 276 -18.73 -12.72 -17.93
N LEU A 277 -18.39 -11.43 -18.08
CA LEU A 277 -19.38 -10.35 -18.10
C LEU A 277 -20.42 -10.52 -19.22
N GLU A 278 -19.99 -10.88 -20.44
CA GLU A 278 -20.89 -11.14 -21.56
C GLU A 278 -21.90 -12.24 -21.22
N GLN A 279 -21.44 -13.31 -20.59
CA GLN A 279 -22.29 -14.44 -20.18
C GLN A 279 -23.31 -14.02 -19.09
N GLU A 280 -22.87 -13.29 -18.09
CA GLU A 280 -23.75 -12.85 -17.01
C GLU A 280 -24.72 -11.76 -17.46
N CYS A 281 -24.30 -10.84 -18.30
CA CYS A 281 -25.18 -9.83 -18.89
C CYS A 281 -26.25 -10.46 -19.80
N ALA A 282 -25.92 -11.54 -20.52
CA ALA A 282 -26.92 -12.27 -21.29
C ALA A 282 -28.03 -12.88 -20.41
N ARG A 283 -27.73 -13.24 -19.16
CA ARG A 283 -28.71 -13.74 -18.15
C ARG A 283 -29.47 -12.61 -17.47
N TYR A 284 -28.75 -11.54 -17.06
CA TYR A 284 -29.29 -10.46 -16.22
C TYR A 284 -30.01 -9.37 -17.02
N ALA A 285 -29.52 -9.04 -18.21
CA ALA A 285 -29.99 -7.94 -19.06
C ALA A 285 -30.07 -8.36 -20.55
N SER A 286 -30.76 -9.47 -20.83
CA SER A 286 -30.83 -10.06 -22.16
C SER A 286 -31.14 -9.04 -23.26
N GLY A 287 -30.37 -9.07 -24.35
CA GLY A 287 -30.53 -8.18 -25.49
C GLY A 287 -29.99 -6.76 -25.31
N GLN A 288 -29.42 -6.41 -24.15
CA GLN A 288 -28.80 -5.11 -23.89
C GLN A 288 -27.28 -5.14 -24.18
N SER A 289 -26.68 -3.96 -24.37
CA SER A 289 -25.24 -3.81 -24.45
C SER A 289 -24.59 -4.05 -23.05
N LEU A 290 -23.29 -4.35 -23.02
CA LEU A 290 -22.55 -4.48 -21.75
C LEU A 290 -22.63 -3.20 -20.91
N VAL A 291 -22.56 -2.03 -21.54
CA VAL A 291 -22.70 -0.75 -20.84
C VAL A 291 -24.06 -0.64 -20.17
N ALA A 292 -25.15 -0.92 -20.91
CA ALA A 292 -26.50 -0.87 -20.35
C ALA A 292 -26.73 -1.93 -19.25
N CYS A 293 -26.10 -3.09 -19.36
CA CYS A 293 -26.10 -4.12 -18.31
C CYS A 293 -25.43 -3.62 -17.03
N MET A 294 -24.25 -3.01 -17.15
CA MET A 294 -23.52 -2.41 -16.03
C MET A 294 -24.30 -1.25 -15.39
N GLU A 295 -24.90 -0.38 -16.23
CA GLU A 295 -25.78 0.70 -15.75
C GLU A 295 -26.99 0.16 -14.98
N LYS A 296 -27.60 -0.92 -15.44
CA LYS A 296 -28.73 -1.58 -14.76
C LYS A 296 -28.29 -2.13 -13.39
N MET A 297 -27.16 -2.83 -13.30
CA MET A 297 -26.60 -3.31 -12.04
C MET A 297 -26.28 -2.15 -11.10
N ASN A 298 -25.63 -1.10 -11.62
CA ASN A 298 -25.30 0.09 -10.85
C ASN A 298 -26.53 0.91 -10.41
N ALA A 299 -27.67 0.80 -11.11
CA ALA A 299 -28.91 1.45 -10.71
C ALA A 299 -29.59 0.79 -9.49
N HIS A 300 -29.24 -0.47 -9.18
CA HIS A 300 -29.72 -1.16 -7.99
C HIS A 300 -28.94 -0.68 -6.76
N LYS A 301 -29.38 0.44 -6.19
CA LYS A 301 -28.77 1.10 -5.04
C LYS A 301 -29.37 0.59 -3.73
N THR A 302 -28.55 0.62 -2.68
CA THR A 302 -29.06 0.43 -1.33
C THR A 302 -29.96 1.59 -0.90
N THR A 303 -31.04 1.29 -0.16
CA THR A 303 -31.97 2.28 0.39
C THR A 303 -31.48 2.91 1.70
N GLN A 304 -30.49 2.30 2.35
CA GLN A 304 -30.00 2.69 3.69
C GLN A 304 -28.76 3.60 3.62
N GLY A 305 -28.24 3.91 2.44
CA GLY A 305 -26.95 4.55 2.27
C GLY A 305 -25.77 3.58 2.39
N SER A 306 -24.61 3.94 1.78
CA SER A 306 -23.48 3.02 1.63
C SER A 306 -22.86 2.58 2.94
N VAL A 307 -22.78 3.45 3.94
CA VAL A 307 -22.18 3.14 5.26
C VAL A 307 -23.00 2.08 6.00
N GLU A 308 -24.31 2.27 6.10
CA GLU A 308 -25.20 1.32 6.79
C GLU A 308 -25.33 0.00 6.01
N ALA A 309 -25.36 0.06 4.69
CA ALA A 309 -25.38 -1.13 3.86
C ALA A 309 -24.09 -1.94 3.99
N ALA A 310 -22.92 -1.30 3.96
CA ALA A 310 -21.63 -1.95 4.22
C ALA A 310 -21.62 -2.62 5.59
N ARG A 311 -22.08 -1.91 6.63
CA ARG A 311 -22.20 -2.48 7.98
C ARG A 311 -23.09 -3.73 8.03
N ALA A 312 -24.23 -3.70 7.36
CA ALA A 312 -25.16 -4.81 7.32
C ALA A 312 -24.60 -6.05 6.61
N GLN A 313 -23.71 -5.87 5.63
CA GLN A 313 -23.11 -6.98 4.88
C GLN A 313 -22.09 -7.79 5.70
N LEU A 314 -21.38 -7.16 6.65
CA LEU A 314 -20.22 -7.78 7.30
C LEU A 314 -20.53 -9.08 8.05
N ALA A 315 -21.64 -9.14 8.77
CA ALA A 315 -22.02 -10.33 9.53
C ALA A 315 -22.28 -11.54 8.61
N GLY A 316 -22.98 -11.32 7.49
CA GLY A 316 -23.26 -12.35 6.48
C GLY A 316 -21.99 -12.82 5.79
N LEU A 317 -21.09 -11.91 5.42
CA LEU A 317 -19.81 -12.25 4.80
C LEU A 317 -18.93 -13.08 5.75
N LYS A 318 -18.81 -12.68 7.04
CA LYS A 318 -18.07 -13.45 8.05
C LYS A 318 -18.64 -14.86 8.22
N ALA A 319 -19.97 -14.98 8.32
CA ALA A 319 -20.65 -16.28 8.43
C ALA A 319 -20.38 -17.15 7.20
N PHE A 320 -20.47 -16.60 5.99
CA PHE A 320 -20.18 -17.33 4.76
C PHE A 320 -18.76 -17.89 4.72
N VAL A 321 -17.75 -17.08 5.10
CA VAL A 321 -16.35 -17.53 5.20
C VAL A 321 -16.21 -18.70 6.16
N ALA A 322 -16.88 -18.65 7.31
CA ALA A 322 -16.86 -19.71 8.32
C ALA A 322 -17.57 -20.97 7.84
N ASP A 323 -18.78 -20.84 7.32
CA ASP A 323 -19.64 -21.96 6.86
C ASP A 323 -19.02 -22.73 5.69
N LYS A 324 -18.36 -22.02 4.77
CA LYS A 324 -17.63 -22.62 3.64
C LYS A 324 -16.24 -23.09 3.99
N ALA A 325 -15.77 -22.82 5.22
CA ALA A 325 -14.43 -23.13 5.69
C ALA A 325 -13.34 -22.64 4.71
N LEU A 326 -13.43 -21.38 4.24
CA LEU A 326 -12.54 -20.85 3.22
C LEU A 326 -11.14 -20.56 3.76
N VAL A 327 -11.08 -20.03 4.98
CA VAL A 327 -9.86 -19.61 5.67
C VAL A 327 -10.15 -19.54 7.17
N THR A 328 -9.13 -19.70 8.02
CA THR A 328 -9.28 -19.52 9.47
C THR A 328 -9.55 -18.05 9.80
N ILE A 329 -10.56 -17.81 10.63
CA ILE A 329 -10.79 -16.52 11.28
C ILE A 329 -10.06 -16.57 12.62
N PRO A 330 -8.92 -15.86 12.80
CA PRO A 330 -7.99 -16.13 13.89
C PRO A 330 -8.37 -15.52 15.24
N GLY A 331 -9.48 -14.78 15.32
CA GLY A 331 -9.94 -14.13 16.57
C GLY A 331 -11.35 -13.59 16.49
N ASP A 332 -11.77 -12.93 17.58
CA ASP A 332 -13.12 -12.37 17.72
C ASP A 332 -13.24 -10.91 17.27
N GLU A 333 -12.13 -10.32 16.82
CA GLU A 333 -12.07 -8.93 16.40
C GLU A 333 -13.08 -8.64 15.29
N GLN A 334 -13.62 -7.43 15.32
CA GLN A 334 -14.56 -6.92 14.34
C GLN A 334 -14.01 -5.62 13.73
N ALA A 335 -14.30 -5.39 12.47
CA ALA A 335 -14.11 -4.09 11.87
C ALA A 335 -15.34 -3.21 12.17
N GLU A 336 -15.10 -2.00 12.67
CA GLU A 336 -16.14 -0.99 12.78
C GLU A 336 -16.34 -0.32 11.43
N VAL A 337 -17.60 -0.06 11.04
CA VAL A 337 -17.89 0.68 9.81
C VAL A 337 -18.21 2.13 10.15
N ARG A 338 -17.47 3.06 9.58
CA ARG A 338 -17.63 4.50 9.80
C ARG A 338 -17.64 5.26 8.49
N GLU A 339 -18.19 6.47 8.55
CA GLU A 339 -18.08 7.42 7.45
C GLU A 339 -16.61 7.87 7.28
N SER A 340 -16.13 7.90 6.03
CA SER A 340 -14.78 8.36 5.71
C SER A 340 -14.61 9.83 6.09
N PRO A 341 -13.50 10.19 6.78
CA PRO A 341 -13.19 11.58 7.04
C PRO A 341 -13.11 12.39 5.73
N PRO A 342 -13.50 13.66 5.70
CA PRO A 342 -13.58 14.45 4.49
C PRO A 342 -12.31 14.46 3.63
N TYR A 343 -11.13 14.51 4.23
CA TYR A 343 -9.83 14.52 3.53
C TYR A 343 -9.46 13.19 2.87
N MET A 344 -10.11 12.06 3.27
CA MET A 344 -9.90 10.74 2.69
C MET A 344 -10.99 10.35 1.68
N ARG A 345 -12.00 11.21 1.45
CA ARG A 345 -13.11 10.95 0.53
C ARG A 345 -12.73 10.93 -0.96
N TRP A 346 -11.46 11.16 -1.27
CA TRP A 346 -10.93 10.90 -2.61
C TRP A 346 -10.89 9.39 -2.94
N ASN A 347 -10.91 8.52 -1.92
CA ASN A 347 -11.09 7.09 -2.03
C ASN A 347 -12.49 6.72 -1.52
N PHE A 348 -13.24 5.91 -2.29
CA PHE A 348 -14.60 5.53 -1.89
C PHE A 348 -14.63 4.72 -0.60
N ALA A 349 -13.69 3.79 -0.42
CA ALA A 349 -13.62 2.96 0.77
C ALA A 349 -12.18 2.52 1.07
N TYR A 350 -11.88 2.27 2.34
CA TYR A 350 -10.61 1.70 2.80
C TYR A 350 -10.74 1.18 4.23
N ILE A 351 -9.87 0.24 4.60
CA ILE A 351 -9.71 -0.23 5.97
C ILE A 351 -8.49 0.42 6.62
N ASP A 352 -8.60 0.83 7.87
CA ASP A 352 -7.48 1.26 8.72
C ASP A 352 -7.37 0.29 9.91
N PRO A 353 -6.52 -0.75 9.80
CA PRO A 353 -6.26 -1.67 10.90
C PRO A 353 -5.24 -1.06 11.86
N PRO A 354 -5.28 -1.43 13.15
CA PRO A 354 -4.21 -1.10 14.08
C PRO A 354 -2.90 -1.74 13.66
N GLY A 355 -1.79 -1.08 13.98
CA GLY A 355 -0.45 -1.61 13.73
C GLY A 355 -0.11 -2.81 14.64
N PRO A 356 0.95 -3.58 14.30
CA PRO A 356 1.34 -4.78 15.05
C PRO A 356 1.81 -4.49 16.49
N TYR A 357 2.12 -3.24 16.82
CA TYR A 357 2.48 -2.80 18.16
C TYR A 357 1.31 -2.16 18.93
N GLU A 358 0.13 -2.08 18.33
CA GLU A 358 -1.11 -1.61 18.96
C GLU A 358 -1.98 -2.80 19.32
N HIS A 359 -2.49 -2.83 20.55
CA HIS A 359 -3.30 -3.93 21.06
C HIS A 359 -4.66 -3.43 21.54
N GLY A 360 -5.71 -4.19 21.22
CA GLY A 360 -7.07 -3.88 21.68
C GLY A 360 -7.72 -2.68 20.98
N LEU A 361 -7.14 -2.18 19.88
CA LEU A 361 -7.74 -1.13 19.08
C LEU A 361 -8.66 -1.72 18.01
N PRO A 362 -9.77 -1.03 17.65
CA PRO A 362 -10.61 -1.46 16.56
C PRO A 362 -9.94 -1.19 15.21
N ALA A 363 -10.12 -2.09 14.24
CA ALA A 363 -9.95 -1.76 12.84
C ALA A 363 -11.19 -0.99 12.36
N VAL A 364 -11.01 -0.01 11.48
CA VAL A 364 -12.12 0.81 10.98
C VAL A 364 -12.22 0.71 9.46
N TYR A 365 -13.34 0.19 9.00
CA TYR A 365 -13.72 0.21 7.59
C TYR A 365 -14.43 1.53 7.29
N TYR A 366 -13.76 2.38 6.56
CA TYR A 366 -14.27 3.69 6.16
C TYR A 366 -14.96 3.62 4.81
N VAL A 367 -16.16 4.23 4.72
CA VAL A 367 -16.92 4.37 3.49
C VAL A 367 -17.23 5.86 3.27
N ALA A 368 -16.89 6.38 2.10
CA ALA A 368 -17.07 7.79 1.80
C ALA A 368 -18.52 8.07 1.37
N PRO A 369 -19.23 9.01 2.03
CA PRO A 369 -20.51 9.49 1.55
C PRO A 369 -20.30 10.40 0.32
N PRO A 370 -21.34 10.60 -0.50
CA PRO A 370 -21.29 11.60 -1.55
C PRO A 370 -21.15 13.01 -0.95
N ASP A 371 -20.47 13.91 -1.68
CA ASP A 371 -20.32 15.30 -1.26
C ASP A 371 -21.70 15.96 -1.15
N PRO A 372 -22.02 16.60 0.00
CA PRO A 372 -23.30 17.26 0.19
C PRO A 372 -23.62 18.36 -0.85
N SER A 373 -22.58 19.00 -1.41
CA SER A 373 -22.72 20.06 -2.41
C SER A 373 -23.09 19.56 -3.81
N TRP A 374 -22.95 18.25 -4.07
CA TRP A 374 -23.27 17.66 -5.37
C TRP A 374 -24.78 17.62 -5.63
N SER A 375 -25.14 17.73 -6.92
CA SER A 375 -26.51 17.47 -7.36
C SER A 375 -26.91 16.02 -7.09
N GLU A 376 -28.21 15.75 -6.96
CA GLU A 376 -28.71 14.38 -6.74
C GLU A 376 -28.28 13.41 -7.85
N LYS A 377 -28.16 13.88 -9.09
CA LYS A 377 -27.63 13.09 -10.20
C LYS A 377 -26.15 12.71 -9.97
N GLN A 378 -25.32 13.63 -9.48
CA GLN A 378 -23.91 13.36 -9.17
C GLN A 378 -23.78 12.41 -7.98
N LYS A 379 -24.58 12.62 -6.92
CA LYS A 379 -24.61 11.72 -5.76
C LYS A 379 -25.02 10.30 -6.17
N ALA A 380 -26.05 10.17 -6.98
CA ALA A 380 -26.50 8.86 -7.48
C ALA A 380 -25.46 8.17 -8.37
N ALA A 381 -24.71 8.94 -9.17
CA ALA A 381 -23.63 8.39 -10.00
C ALA A 381 -22.38 7.99 -9.20
N TYR A 382 -22.15 8.63 -8.05
CA TYR A 382 -21.01 8.34 -7.18
C TYR A 382 -21.20 7.07 -6.36
N LEU A 383 -22.41 6.84 -5.88
CA LEU A 383 -22.73 5.68 -5.05
C LEU A 383 -22.61 4.38 -5.88
N PRO A 384 -21.96 3.33 -5.38
CA PRO A 384 -21.89 2.04 -6.04
C PRO A 384 -23.26 1.35 -6.06
N GLY A 385 -23.45 0.40 -6.96
CA GLY A 385 -24.52 -0.57 -6.88
C GLY A 385 -24.39 -1.47 -5.66
N THR A 386 -25.46 -2.13 -5.26
CA THR A 386 -25.46 -3.05 -4.10
C THR A 386 -24.44 -4.18 -4.28
N ALA A 387 -24.32 -4.71 -5.49
CA ALA A 387 -23.36 -5.77 -5.82
C ALA A 387 -21.90 -5.28 -5.77
N GLU A 388 -21.60 -4.08 -6.26
CA GLU A 388 -20.26 -3.50 -6.15
C GLU A 388 -19.87 -3.22 -4.69
N LEU A 389 -20.81 -2.67 -3.90
CA LEU A 389 -20.58 -2.44 -2.47
C LEU A 389 -20.30 -3.75 -1.71
N LEU A 390 -20.98 -4.85 -2.11
CA LEU A 390 -20.74 -6.17 -1.51
C LEU A 390 -19.27 -6.59 -1.72
N PHE A 391 -18.74 -6.47 -2.94
CA PHE A 391 -17.35 -6.84 -3.21
C PHE A 391 -16.34 -5.83 -2.68
N THR A 392 -16.70 -4.56 -2.52
CA THR A 392 -15.92 -3.61 -1.73
C THR A 392 -15.81 -4.09 -0.27
N SER A 393 -16.91 -4.54 0.35
CA SER A 393 -16.90 -5.07 1.72
C SER A 393 -16.14 -6.41 1.84
N VAL A 394 -16.15 -7.24 0.80
CA VAL A 394 -15.30 -8.43 0.70
C VAL A 394 -13.83 -8.04 0.66
N HIS A 395 -13.47 -7.09 -0.20
CA HIS A 395 -12.11 -6.58 -0.38
C HIS A 395 -11.54 -5.98 0.91
N GLU A 396 -12.30 -5.11 1.56
CA GLU A 396 -11.84 -4.39 2.73
C GLU A 396 -11.86 -5.25 4.00
N VAL A 397 -12.86 -6.15 4.16
CA VAL A 397 -13.09 -6.80 5.46
C VAL A 397 -13.06 -8.33 5.38
N TRP A 398 -14.10 -8.99 4.84
CA TRP A 398 -14.29 -10.44 4.94
C TRP A 398 -14.39 -11.14 3.59
N PRO A 399 -13.34 -11.91 3.22
CA PRO A 399 -12.08 -12.20 3.91
C PRO A 399 -10.88 -11.40 3.40
N GLY A 400 -11.05 -10.14 2.97
CA GLY A 400 -10.01 -9.30 2.37
C GLY A 400 -8.96 -8.77 3.35
N HIS A 401 -8.68 -7.47 3.27
CA HIS A 401 -7.60 -6.81 4.03
C HIS A 401 -7.69 -7.03 5.54
N PHE A 402 -8.88 -6.85 6.15
CA PHE A 402 -9.01 -6.99 7.60
C PHE A 402 -8.58 -8.39 8.06
N LEU A 403 -9.09 -9.45 7.42
CA LEU A 403 -8.71 -10.82 7.76
C LEU A 403 -7.20 -11.05 7.55
N GLN A 404 -6.64 -10.56 6.44
CA GLN A 404 -5.22 -10.66 6.14
C GLN A 404 -4.38 -10.01 7.24
N PHE A 405 -4.74 -8.80 7.70
CA PHE A 405 -4.04 -8.13 8.81
C PHE A 405 -4.18 -8.85 10.14
N LEU A 406 -5.32 -9.49 10.42
CA LEU A 406 -5.47 -10.34 11.60
C LEU A 406 -4.45 -11.50 11.60
N HIS A 407 -4.20 -12.10 10.45
CA HIS A 407 -3.16 -13.12 10.28
C HIS A 407 -1.75 -12.55 10.38
N SER A 408 -1.46 -11.47 9.65
CA SER A 408 -0.14 -10.82 9.68
C SER A 408 0.27 -10.43 11.09
N ASN A 409 -0.62 -9.78 11.85
CA ASN A 409 -0.33 -9.36 13.23
C ASN A 409 -0.09 -10.54 14.19
N ARG A 410 -0.50 -11.75 13.81
CA ARG A 410 -0.27 -13.00 14.57
C ARG A 410 0.87 -13.84 14.00
N SER A 411 1.49 -13.41 12.91
CA SER A 411 2.62 -14.14 12.34
C SER A 411 3.74 -14.32 13.38
N PRO A 412 4.35 -15.51 13.47
CA PRO A 412 5.53 -15.71 14.32
C PRO A 412 6.76 -14.95 13.80
N ASP A 413 6.72 -14.51 12.55
CA ASP A 413 7.78 -13.72 11.93
C ASP A 413 7.52 -12.23 12.12
N LEU A 414 8.44 -11.54 12.80
CA LEU A 414 8.34 -10.12 13.06
C LEU A 414 8.35 -9.29 11.75
N PHE A 415 9.09 -9.72 10.73
CA PHE A 415 9.05 -9.09 9.41
C PHE A 415 7.66 -9.18 8.78
N GLY A 416 7.02 -10.33 8.87
CA GLY A 416 5.68 -10.54 8.37
C GLY A 416 4.60 -9.71 9.06
N ARG A 417 4.86 -9.26 10.30
CA ARG A 417 3.97 -8.34 11.03
C ARG A 417 4.13 -6.89 10.57
N VAL A 418 5.37 -6.47 10.27
CA VAL A 418 5.73 -5.07 10.04
C VAL A 418 5.69 -4.69 8.56
N PHE A 419 6.20 -5.56 7.69
CA PHE A 419 6.34 -5.27 6.27
C PHE A 419 5.36 -6.09 5.44
N VAL A 420 4.35 -5.44 4.89
CA VAL A 420 3.38 -6.09 4.00
C VAL A 420 3.64 -5.63 2.56
N GLY A 421 3.84 -6.57 1.64
CA GLY A 421 4.05 -6.31 0.22
C GLY A 421 2.77 -5.85 -0.46
N TYR A 422 2.90 -4.98 -1.45
CA TYR A 422 1.76 -4.42 -2.17
C TYR A 422 0.99 -5.51 -2.92
N ALA A 423 1.70 -6.35 -3.69
CA ALA A 423 1.07 -7.45 -4.42
C ALA A 423 0.49 -8.53 -3.50
N PHE A 424 1.01 -8.67 -2.27
CA PHE A 424 0.42 -9.57 -1.29
C PHE A 424 -0.92 -9.01 -0.76
N ALA A 425 -0.92 -7.79 -0.22
CA ALA A 425 -2.11 -7.22 0.40
C ALA A 425 -3.26 -7.02 -0.60
N GLU A 426 -3.00 -6.30 -1.68
CA GLU A 426 -4.01 -6.02 -2.70
C GLU A 426 -4.36 -7.25 -3.53
N GLY A 427 -3.37 -8.09 -3.78
CA GLY A 427 -3.58 -9.36 -4.47
C GLY A 427 -4.45 -10.32 -3.68
N TRP A 428 -4.25 -10.42 -2.36
CA TRP A 428 -5.12 -11.22 -1.48
C TRP A 428 -6.54 -10.67 -1.46
N ALA A 429 -6.71 -9.37 -1.24
CA ALA A 429 -8.04 -8.76 -1.19
C ALA A 429 -8.80 -8.91 -2.51
N HIS A 430 -8.12 -8.70 -3.64
CA HIS A 430 -8.71 -8.90 -4.96
C HIS A 430 -8.94 -10.37 -5.30
N TYR A 431 -8.09 -11.28 -4.86
CA TYR A 431 -8.31 -12.73 -4.94
C TYR A 431 -9.51 -13.16 -4.11
N ALA A 432 -9.69 -12.58 -2.92
CA ALA A 432 -10.82 -12.87 -2.04
C ALA A 432 -12.17 -12.56 -2.71
N GLU A 433 -12.27 -11.53 -3.53
CA GLU A 433 -13.47 -11.21 -4.31
C GLU A 433 -13.86 -12.37 -5.24
N GLU A 434 -12.91 -12.86 -6.04
CA GLU A 434 -13.12 -13.98 -6.96
C GLU A 434 -13.36 -15.30 -6.20
N MET A 435 -12.60 -15.56 -5.13
CA MET A 435 -12.75 -16.73 -4.27
C MET A 435 -14.15 -16.83 -3.64
N MET A 436 -14.69 -15.74 -3.12
CA MET A 436 -16.03 -15.71 -2.54
C MET A 436 -17.11 -16.05 -3.57
N TRP A 437 -16.97 -15.53 -4.79
CA TRP A 437 -17.84 -15.91 -5.89
C TRP A 437 -17.68 -17.40 -6.27
N GLU A 438 -16.46 -17.88 -6.46
CA GLU A 438 -16.18 -19.28 -6.76
C GLU A 438 -16.71 -20.24 -5.68
N ALA A 439 -16.74 -19.82 -4.42
CA ALA A 439 -17.33 -20.56 -3.29
C ALA A 439 -18.86 -20.55 -3.25
N GLY A 440 -19.52 -19.81 -4.15
CA GLY A 440 -20.97 -19.74 -4.29
C GLY A 440 -21.64 -18.65 -3.46
N LEU A 441 -20.95 -17.53 -3.23
CA LEU A 441 -21.58 -16.36 -2.60
C LEU A 441 -22.84 -15.96 -3.39
N ASP A 442 -23.89 -15.67 -2.64
CA ASP A 442 -25.20 -15.25 -3.18
C ASP A 442 -25.84 -16.25 -4.19
N ASN A 443 -25.51 -17.55 -4.02
CA ASN A 443 -26.10 -18.67 -4.77
C ASN A 443 -26.05 -18.56 -6.31
N GLY A 444 -25.03 -17.86 -6.84
CA GLY A 444 -24.82 -17.72 -8.29
C GLY A 444 -25.74 -16.70 -8.95
N ASP A 445 -26.19 -15.68 -8.19
CA ASP A 445 -26.94 -14.55 -8.73
C ASP A 445 -26.12 -13.78 -9.78
N PRO A 446 -26.63 -13.58 -11.00
CA PRO A 446 -25.88 -12.93 -12.07
C PRO A 446 -25.55 -11.45 -11.78
N GLU A 447 -26.40 -10.72 -11.05
CA GLU A 447 -26.10 -9.34 -10.68
C GLU A 447 -24.90 -9.26 -9.73
N THR A 448 -24.86 -10.15 -8.75
CA THR A 448 -23.74 -10.28 -7.82
C THR A 448 -22.43 -10.57 -8.56
N HIS A 449 -22.44 -11.51 -9.52
CA HIS A 449 -21.23 -11.79 -10.33
C HIS A 449 -20.80 -10.61 -11.20
N ILE A 450 -21.76 -9.87 -11.79
CA ILE A 450 -21.44 -8.65 -12.54
C ILE A 450 -20.73 -7.62 -11.64
N GLY A 451 -21.15 -7.48 -10.39
CA GLY A 451 -20.47 -6.62 -9.41
C GLY A 451 -19.02 -7.02 -9.16
N GLN A 452 -18.75 -8.32 -8.98
CA GLN A 452 -17.38 -8.84 -8.84
C GLN A 452 -16.55 -8.60 -10.11
N ILE A 453 -17.13 -8.86 -11.29
CA ILE A 453 -16.43 -8.67 -12.57
C ILE A 453 -16.14 -7.19 -12.83
N SER A 454 -17.04 -6.27 -12.43
CA SER A 454 -16.83 -4.82 -12.51
C SER A 454 -15.53 -4.41 -11.80
N GLU A 455 -15.34 -4.90 -10.58
CA GLU A 455 -14.14 -4.68 -9.78
C GLU A 455 -12.89 -5.31 -10.42
N ALA A 456 -13.02 -6.50 -10.99
CA ALA A 456 -11.93 -7.15 -11.71
C ALA A 456 -11.51 -6.38 -12.96
N LEU A 457 -12.45 -5.91 -13.77
CA LEU A 457 -12.17 -5.14 -15.00
C LEU A 457 -11.48 -3.80 -14.71
N LEU A 458 -11.83 -3.13 -13.61
CA LEU A 458 -11.14 -1.92 -13.16
C LEU A 458 -9.65 -2.22 -12.89
N ARG A 459 -9.36 -3.32 -12.18
CA ARG A 459 -7.99 -3.70 -11.80
C ARG A 459 -7.20 -4.26 -12.98
N ASP A 460 -7.83 -4.92 -13.93
CA ASP A 460 -7.22 -5.32 -15.20
C ASP A 460 -6.83 -4.10 -16.05
N ALA A 461 -7.68 -3.08 -16.07
CA ALA A 461 -7.35 -1.82 -16.73
C ALA A 461 -6.18 -1.10 -16.03
N ARG A 462 -6.12 -1.09 -14.68
CA ARG A 462 -4.94 -0.61 -13.93
C ARG A 462 -3.68 -1.36 -14.34
N PHE A 463 -3.76 -2.68 -14.42
CA PHE A 463 -2.65 -3.54 -14.78
C PHE A 463 -2.04 -3.17 -16.14
N LEU A 464 -2.88 -3.09 -17.16
CA LEU A 464 -2.44 -2.77 -18.51
C LEU A 464 -2.06 -1.29 -18.69
N ALA A 465 -2.74 -0.36 -18.00
CA ALA A 465 -2.39 1.05 -18.00
C ALA A 465 -1.04 1.31 -17.34
N SER A 466 -0.70 0.62 -16.24
CA SER A 466 0.62 0.70 -15.62
C SER A 466 1.73 0.35 -16.61
N ILE A 467 1.66 -0.84 -17.21
CA ILE A 467 2.63 -1.31 -18.19
C ILE A 467 2.65 -0.35 -19.39
N GLY A 468 1.47 0.02 -19.89
CA GLY A 468 1.32 0.92 -21.02
C GLY A 468 2.02 2.26 -20.82
N MET A 469 1.72 2.94 -19.73
CA MET A 469 2.26 4.27 -19.44
C MET A 469 3.74 4.25 -19.08
N HIS A 470 4.17 3.27 -18.27
CA HIS A 470 5.54 3.27 -17.73
C HIS A 470 6.55 2.50 -18.59
N ALA A 471 6.11 1.57 -19.46
CA ALA A 471 7.02 0.75 -20.25
C ALA A 471 6.75 0.75 -21.77
N ARG A 472 5.59 1.23 -22.23
CA ARG A 472 5.16 1.15 -23.65
C ARG A 472 4.81 2.50 -24.28
N GLY A 473 5.03 3.62 -23.59
CA GLY A 473 4.77 4.96 -24.13
C GLY A 473 3.29 5.31 -24.30
N MET A 474 2.38 4.61 -23.60
CA MET A 474 0.96 4.96 -23.56
C MET A 474 0.78 6.34 -22.98
N THR A 475 0.01 7.20 -23.65
CA THR A 475 -0.34 8.51 -23.14
C THR A 475 -1.46 8.44 -22.09
N LEU A 476 -1.60 9.48 -21.27
CA LEU A 476 -2.69 9.60 -20.29
C LEU A 476 -4.07 9.45 -20.95
N ALA A 477 -4.29 10.10 -22.11
CA ALA A 477 -5.55 9.99 -22.85
C ALA A 477 -5.82 8.57 -23.39
N GLN A 478 -4.76 7.81 -23.71
CA GLN A 478 -4.91 6.40 -24.10
C GLN A 478 -5.24 5.53 -22.89
N ALA A 479 -4.65 5.82 -21.73
CA ALA A 479 -5.00 5.14 -20.49
C ALA A 479 -6.48 5.43 -20.09
N GLU A 480 -6.95 6.68 -20.17
CA GLU A 480 -8.38 6.99 -19.93
C GLU A 480 -9.30 6.19 -20.86
N ARG A 481 -8.97 6.09 -22.15
CA ARG A 481 -9.73 5.26 -23.10
C ARG A 481 -9.73 3.78 -22.70
N LEU A 482 -8.58 3.23 -22.27
CA LEU A 482 -8.48 1.85 -21.81
C LEU A 482 -9.43 1.59 -20.64
N PHE A 483 -9.47 2.48 -19.64
CA PHE A 483 -10.40 2.36 -18.52
C PHE A 483 -11.87 2.43 -18.95
N ARG A 484 -12.20 3.33 -19.89
CA ARG A 484 -13.58 3.47 -20.38
C ARG A 484 -14.03 2.29 -21.24
N GLU A 485 -13.20 1.88 -22.20
CA GLU A 485 -13.62 0.93 -23.25
C GLU A 485 -13.39 -0.53 -22.84
N GLN A 486 -12.29 -0.80 -22.12
CA GLN A 486 -11.95 -2.16 -21.69
C GLN A 486 -12.36 -2.41 -20.25
N GLY A 487 -12.13 -1.44 -19.36
CA GLY A 487 -12.54 -1.50 -17.96
C GLY A 487 -14.01 -1.13 -17.72
N LEU A 488 -14.73 -0.66 -18.73
CA LEU A 488 -16.15 -0.21 -18.67
C LEU A 488 -16.42 0.81 -17.56
N GLN A 489 -15.42 1.65 -17.27
CA GLN A 489 -15.51 2.65 -16.22
C GLN A 489 -16.16 3.95 -16.69
N SER A 490 -16.85 4.64 -15.77
CA SER A 490 -17.34 5.99 -16.02
C SER A 490 -16.22 6.96 -16.40
N GLU A 491 -16.52 8.03 -17.13
CA GLU A 491 -15.51 9.02 -17.52
C GLU A 491 -14.78 9.64 -16.33
N PRO A 492 -15.44 10.05 -15.22
CA PRO A 492 -14.74 10.56 -14.04
C PRO A 492 -13.80 9.54 -13.41
N THR A 493 -14.26 8.28 -13.27
CA THR A 493 -13.43 7.18 -12.74
C THR A 493 -12.24 6.91 -13.64
N ALA A 494 -12.43 6.81 -14.95
CA ALA A 494 -11.37 6.57 -15.91
C ALA A 494 -10.29 7.65 -15.85
N ARG A 495 -10.68 8.92 -15.78
CA ARG A 495 -9.75 10.06 -15.64
C ARG A 495 -8.96 9.97 -14.32
N GLN A 496 -9.64 9.70 -13.20
CA GLN A 496 -9.00 9.55 -11.88
C GLN A 496 -7.99 8.39 -11.88
N GLN A 497 -8.37 7.24 -12.43
CA GLN A 497 -7.54 6.04 -12.46
C GLN A 497 -6.32 6.19 -13.39
N ALA A 498 -6.49 6.81 -14.54
CA ALA A 498 -5.38 7.12 -15.43
C ALA A 498 -4.41 8.13 -14.79
N ALA A 499 -4.92 9.15 -14.11
CA ALA A 499 -4.09 10.09 -13.33
C ALA A 499 -3.31 9.37 -12.22
N ARG A 500 -3.95 8.46 -11.46
CA ARG A 500 -3.27 7.64 -10.45
C ARG A 500 -2.09 6.88 -11.05
N GLY A 501 -2.26 6.27 -12.22
CA GLY A 501 -1.22 5.51 -12.88
C GLY A 501 0.04 6.31 -13.21
N THR A 502 -0.01 7.64 -13.27
CA THR A 502 1.17 8.47 -13.55
C THR A 502 2.17 8.50 -12.40
N PHE A 503 1.70 8.37 -11.16
CA PHE A 503 2.53 8.44 -9.94
C PHE A 503 2.59 7.12 -9.15
N ASP A 504 1.75 6.14 -9.49
CA ASP A 504 1.70 4.80 -8.88
C ASP A 504 1.92 3.71 -9.95
N PRO A 505 3.17 3.51 -10.42
CA PRO A 505 3.46 2.46 -11.40
C PRO A 505 3.24 1.05 -10.88
N ALA A 506 3.14 0.89 -9.56
CA ALA A 506 2.97 -0.41 -8.92
C ALA A 506 1.49 -0.84 -8.77
N TYR A 507 0.51 -0.02 -9.22
CA TYR A 507 -0.91 -0.40 -9.07
C TYR A 507 -1.34 -1.59 -9.97
N LEU A 508 -0.44 -2.15 -10.82
CA LEU A 508 -0.62 -3.45 -11.44
C LEU A 508 -0.70 -4.60 -10.39
N ASN A 509 -0.17 -4.38 -9.20
CA ASN A 509 -0.01 -5.41 -8.17
C ASN A 509 -1.32 -6.01 -7.67
N TYR A 510 -2.45 -5.34 -7.84
CA TYR A 510 -3.78 -5.90 -7.58
C TYR A 510 -4.00 -7.20 -8.36
N THR A 511 -3.99 -7.12 -9.68
CA THR A 511 -4.19 -8.27 -10.57
C THR A 511 -2.98 -9.22 -10.56
N LEU A 512 -1.74 -8.71 -10.49
CA LEU A 512 -0.54 -9.54 -10.40
C LEU A 512 -0.57 -10.46 -9.18
N GLY A 513 -0.88 -9.90 -8.01
CA GLY A 513 -1.00 -10.64 -6.77
C GLY A 513 -2.13 -11.67 -6.81
N LYS A 514 -3.33 -11.25 -7.25
CA LYS A 514 -4.48 -12.16 -7.44
C LYS A 514 -4.12 -13.39 -8.28
N LEU A 515 -3.56 -13.16 -9.46
CA LEU A 515 -3.26 -14.25 -10.40
C LEU A 515 -2.15 -15.16 -9.87
N THR A 516 -1.15 -14.60 -9.19
CA THR A 516 -0.08 -15.39 -8.57
C THR A 516 -0.63 -16.23 -7.41
N ILE A 517 -1.51 -15.69 -6.56
CA ILE A 517 -2.14 -16.45 -5.46
C ILE A 517 -3.02 -17.57 -6.04
N ARG A 518 -3.81 -17.27 -7.07
CA ARG A 518 -4.66 -18.25 -7.73
C ARG A 518 -3.84 -19.40 -8.34
N GLU A 519 -2.74 -19.08 -9.02
CA GLU A 519 -1.83 -20.09 -9.58
C GLU A 519 -1.24 -20.98 -8.49
N MET A 520 -0.74 -20.37 -7.39
CA MET A 520 -0.23 -21.12 -6.24
C MET A 520 -1.30 -22.01 -5.59
N ARG A 521 -2.55 -21.53 -5.48
CA ARG A 521 -3.68 -22.36 -5.00
C ARG A 521 -3.90 -23.57 -5.90
N ASP A 522 -3.94 -23.36 -7.19
CA ASP A 522 -4.21 -24.43 -8.16
C ASP A 522 -3.07 -25.47 -8.18
N GLU A 523 -1.82 -25.05 -8.02
CA GLU A 523 -0.67 -25.95 -7.86
C GLU A 523 -0.71 -26.70 -6.52
N TRP A 524 -1.03 -26.00 -5.43
CA TRP A 524 -1.22 -26.61 -4.12
C TRP A 524 -2.30 -27.69 -4.16
N MET A 525 -3.43 -27.43 -4.78
CA MET A 525 -4.53 -28.39 -4.93
C MET A 525 -4.14 -29.62 -5.75
N LYS A 526 -3.32 -29.46 -6.80
CA LYS A 526 -2.79 -30.59 -7.56
C LYS A 526 -1.89 -31.49 -6.71
N ALA A 527 -1.10 -30.90 -5.82
CA ALA A 527 -0.16 -31.62 -4.96
C ALA A 527 -0.84 -32.30 -3.75
N HIS A 528 -1.86 -31.68 -3.17
CA HIS A 528 -2.46 -32.13 -1.90
C HIS A 528 -3.85 -32.75 -2.08
N GLY A 529 -4.52 -32.52 -3.21
CA GLY A 529 -5.88 -33.03 -3.47
C GLY A 529 -6.95 -32.32 -2.64
N GLY A 530 -8.14 -32.89 -2.63
CA GLY A 530 -9.30 -32.37 -1.91
C GLY A 530 -10.36 -31.78 -2.83
N SER A 531 -11.53 -31.47 -2.25
CA SER A 531 -12.67 -30.89 -2.99
C SER A 531 -12.84 -29.41 -2.67
N PRO A 532 -12.78 -28.50 -3.68
CA PRO A 532 -13.10 -27.10 -3.49
C PRO A 532 -14.55 -26.91 -2.98
N PRO A 533 -14.86 -25.84 -2.21
CA PRO A 533 -13.93 -24.81 -1.73
C PRO A 533 -13.25 -25.17 -0.39
N ALA A 534 -13.75 -26.15 0.37
CA ALA A 534 -13.25 -26.45 1.73
C ALA A 534 -11.76 -26.84 1.76
N ALA A 535 -11.26 -27.49 0.68
CA ALA A 535 -9.85 -27.85 0.58
C ALA A 535 -8.91 -26.64 0.41
N TRP A 536 -9.41 -25.47 0.06
CA TRP A 536 -8.60 -24.24 -0.05
C TRP A 536 -8.13 -23.71 1.28
N LYS A 537 -8.83 -24.05 2.37
CA LYS A 537 -8.51 -23.54 3.72
C LYS A 537 -7.06 -23.78 4.11
N ALA A 538 -6.54 -24.99 3.89
CA ALA A 538 -5.16 -25.32 4.26
C ALA A 538 -4.14 -24.46 3.49
N PHE A 539 -4.40 -24.20 2.22
CA PHE A 539 -3.58 -23.30 1.39
C PHE A 539 -3.64 -21.85 1.90
N HIS A 540 -4.85 -21.34 2.16
CA HIS A 540 -5.03 -19.95 2.60
C HIS A 540 -4.39 -19.72 3.98
N ASP A 541 -4.58 -20.65 4.91
CA ASP A 541 -3.99 -20.56 6.25
C ASP A 541 -2.46 -20.57 6.17
N GLU A 542 -1.87 -21.44 5.36
CA GLU A 542 -0.42 -21.50 5.16
C GLU A 542 0.12 -20.21 4.50
N LEU A 543 -0.56 -19.71 3.46
CA LEU A 543 -0.20 -18.48 2.78
C LEU A 543 -0.22 -17.28 3.74
N LEU A 544 -1.30 -17.10 4.49
CA LEU A 544 -1.48 -15.96 5.39
C LEU A 544 -0.59 -16.04 6.65
N SER A 545 -0.19 -17.25 7.07
CA SER A 545 0.72 -17.44 8.21
C SER A 545 2.10 -16.82 7.99
N ARG A 546 2.49 -16.60 6.72
CA ARG A 546 3.79 -16.01 6.33
C ARG A 546 3.86 -14.50 6.53
N GLY A 547 2.79 -13.86 6.98
CA GLY A 547 2.70 -12.42 7.09
C GLY A 547 2.31 -11.78 5.76
N GLY A 548 3.14 -10.90 5.23
CA GLY A 548 2.85 -10.20 3.95
C GLY A 548 4.09 -10.06 3.07
N PRO A 549 4.85 -11.14 2.76
CA PRO A 549 6.08 -11.01 1.99
C PRO A 549 5.80 -10.60 0.53
N PRO A 550 6.81 -10.09 -0.19
CA PRO A 550 6.71 -9.95 -1.64
C PRO A 550 6.23 -11.25 -2.28
N ILE A 551 5.28 -11.13 -3.22
CA ILE A 551 4.50 -12.28 -3.71
C ILE A 551 5.37 -13.39 -4.34
N GLY A 552 6.49 -13.02 -4.99
CA GLY A 552 7.42 -13.99 -5.58
C GLY A 552 8.18 -14.85 -4.57
N LEU A 553 8.35 -14.39 -3.31
CA LEU A 553 8.97 -15.21 -2.27
C LEU A 553 8.04 -16.32 -1.76
N LEU A 554 6.73 -16.09 -1.80
CA LEU A 554 5.75 -17.08 -1.33
C LEU A 554 5.76 -18.34 -2.17
N ARG A 555 5.88 -18.21 -3.49
CA ARG A 555 5.89 -19.36 -4.39
C ARG A 555 6.96 -20.38 -3.98
N ALA A 556 8.18 -19.90 -3.77
CA ALA A 556 9.29 -20.78 -3.34
C ALA A 556 9.05 -21.40 -1.95
N ALA A 557 8.43 -20.64 -1.03
CA ALA A 557 8.19 -21.10 0.33
C ALA A 557 7.02 -22.09 0.44
N LEU A 558 5.96 -21.93 -0.35
CA LEU A 558 4.75 -22.77 -0.30
C LEU A 558 4.88 -24.02 -1.16
N LEU A 559 5.62 -23.95 -2.26
CA LEU A 559 5.74 -25.02 -3.26
C LEU A 559 7.10 -25.72 -3.21
N ALA A 560 7.91 -25.50 -2.17
CA ALA A 560 9.18 -26.18 -1.96
C ALA A 560 8.94 -27.71 -1.81
N GLY A 561 9.08 -28.44 -2.92
CA GLY A 561 8.77 -29.87 -3.03
C GLY A 561 7.76 -30.21 -4.13
N ALA A 562 7.05 -29.23 -4.70
CA ALA A 562 6.28 -29.43 -5.92
C ALA A 562 7.19 -29.41 -7.16
N PRO A 563 7.00 -30.28 -8.16
CA PRO A 563 7.75 -30.21 -9.40
C PRO A 563 7.47 -28.86 -10.10
N PRO A 564 8.46 -28.29 -10.82
CA PRO A 564 8.23 -27.05 -11.56
C PRO A 564 7.07 -27.28 -12.55
N ALA A 565 6.15 -26.32 -12.61
CA ALA A 565 5.11 -26.33 -13.63
C ALA A 565 5.78 -26.17 -15.00
N ASN A 566 5.53 -27.12 -15.91
CA ASN A 566 5.97 -27.09 -17.30
C ASN A 566 5.27 -26.00 -18.09
#